data_fee0f34255ef3a1a4044ff06ead12c9c
#
_entry.id   fee0f34255ef3a1a4044ff06ead12c9c
#
_cell.length_a   1.000
_cell.length_b   1.000
_cell.length_c   1.000
_cell.angle_alpha   90.00
_cell.angle_beta   90.00
_cell.angle_gamma   90.00
#
_symmetry.space_group_name_H-M   'P 1'
#
loop_
_entity.id
_entity.type
_entity.pdbx_description
1 polymer ?
#
loop_
_entity_poly.entity_id
_entity_poly.type
_entity_poly.pdbx_seq_one_letter_code
_entity_poly.pdbx_strand_id
1 'polypeptide(L)'
;MRKRHPDYIVVEGPIGVGKTTLAKRLAKSFNTELMLELAVENPFLPRFYEDPKAVALPTQLFFLFQRAKQIESLRQKDMFRPIQVSDFLIEKDKLFASVNLDDDELTLYHQVYEKLTIDAYSPDLVIYLQAPIETLMKRIELRGYDYEKAINYNYLKKISDAYIDFFYSYTTSPLLIVNTDDFDLSKDEKNYNLLLEHIGRLPSGRHYFNPIAVEL
;
A
#
# COMPACT_ATOMS: atom_id res chain seq x y z
N MET A 1 -7.73 -22.48 21.64
CA MET A 1 -8.18 -21.21 21.02
C MET A 1 -7.94 -21.31 19.52
N ARG A 2 -8.95 -21.17 18.67
CA ARG A 2 -8.75 -21.07 17.22
C ARG A 2 -7.93 -19.81 16.95
N LYS A 3 -6.80 -19.92 16.25
CA LYS A 3 -6.05 -18.76 15.73
C LYS A 3 -6.99 -17.96 14.84
N ARG A 4 -7.41 -16.78 15.28
CA ARG A 4 -8.26 -15.90 14.50
C ARG A 4 -7.32 -15.12 13.59
N HIS A 5 -7.27 -15.49 12.32
CA HIS A 5 -6.58 -14.68 11.32
C HIS A 5 -7.34 -13.36 11.12
N PRO A 6 -6.66 -12.24 10.80
CA PRO A 6 -7.33 -11.00 10.42
C PRO A 6 -8.27 -11.25 9.23
N ASP A 7 -9.46 -10.65 9.25
CA ASP A 7 -10.43 -10.78 8.17
C ASP A 7 -10.15 -9.83 7.00
N TYR A 8 -9.53 -8.66 7.30
CA TYR A 8 -9.10 -7.70 6.28
C TYR A 8 -7.65 -7.28 6.53
N ILE A 9 -6.76 -7.60 5.58
CA ILE A 9 -5.33 -7.28 5.63
C ILE A 9 -5.00 -6.31 4.51
N VAL A 10 -4.32 -5.22 4.85
CA VAL A 10 -3.79 -4.27 3.88
C VAL A 10 -2.27 -4.33 3.85
N VAL A 11 -1.69 -4.38 2.66
CA VAL A 11 -0.25 -4.26 2.42
C VAL A 11 0.05 -2.88 1.85
N GLU A 12 0.80 -2.07 2.56
CA GLU A 12 1.14 -0.70 2.19
C GLU A 12 2.63 -0.42 2.18
N GLY A 13 3.01 0.71 1.53
CA GLY A 13 4.39 1.17 1.45
C GLY A 13 4.71 1.88 0.14
N PRO A 14 5.91 2.45 -0.02
CA PRO A 14 6.29 3.26 -1.18
C PRO A 14 6.29 2.47 -2.50
N ILE A 15 6.42 3.21 -3.59
CA ILE A 15 6.52 2.64 -4.95
C ILE A 15 7.75 1.73 -5.03
N GLY A 16 7.60 0.54 -5.62
CA GLY A 16 8.71 -0.41 -5.77
C GLY A 16 8.97 -1.32 -4.56
N VAL A 17 8.31 -1.13 -3.40
CA VAL A 17 8.59 -1.89 -2.17
C VAL A 17 8.12 -3.36 -2.21
N GLY A 18 7.20 -3.72 -3.11
CA GLY A 18 6.71 -5.10 -3.28
C GLY A 18 5.31 -5.38 -2.72
N LYS A 19 4.48 -4.34 -2.50
CA LYS A 19 3.09 -4.47 -2.01
C LYS A 19 2.30 -5.57 -2.72
N THR A 20 2.15 -5.44 -4.02
CA THR A 20 1.37 -6.36 -4.86
C THR A 20 1.89 -7.79 -4.81
N THR A 21 3.22 -7.96 -4.72
CA THR A 21 3.85 -9.28 -4.59
C THR A 21 3.45 -9.96 -3.28
N LEU A 22 3.57 -9.24 -2.17
CA LEU A 22 3.19 -9.78 -0.87
C LEU A 22 1.67 -10.01 -0.78
N ALA A 23 0.86 -9.05 -1.23
CA ALA A 23 -0.60 -9.18 -1.22
C ALA A 23 -1.09 -10.43 -1.98
N LYS A 24 -0.52 -10.70 -3.17
CA LYS A 24 -0.81 -11.92 -3.94
C LYS A 24 -0.44 -13.19 -3.20
N ARG A 25 0.71 -13.22 -2.53
CA ARG A 25 1.15 -14.38 -1.74
C ARG A 25 0.24 -14.63 -0.54
N LEU A 26 -0.10 -13.57 0.20
CA LEU A 26 -1.00 -13.66 1.35
C LEU A 26 -2.40 -14.14 0.92
N ALA A 27 -2.96 -13.57 -0.14
CA ALA A 27 -4.26 -13.99 -0.66
C ALA A 27 -4.27 -15.48 -1.04
N LYS A 28 -3.20 -15.97 -1.68
CA LYS A 28 -3.02 -17.39 -1.99
C LYS A 28 -2.92 -18.25 -0.72
N SER A 29 -2.12 -17.83 0.27
CA SER A 29 -1.91 -18.59 1.51
C SER A 29 -3.16 -18.66 2.39
N PHE A 30 -3.98 -17.60 2.40
CA PHE A 30 -5.24 -17.55 3.13
C PHE A 30 -6.43 -18.05 2.31
N ASN A 31 -6.24 -18.40 1.05
CA ASN A 31 -7.30 -18.80 0.09
C ASN A 31 -8.43 -17.79 0.06
N THR A 32 -8.12 -16.53 -0.21
CA THR A 32 -9.02 -15.38 -0.07
C THR A 32 -9.03 -14.48 -1.30
N GLU A 33 -10.01 -13.56 -1.35
CA GLU A 33 -10.08 -12.54 -2.39
C GLU A 33 -8.92 -11.54 -2.27
N LEU A 34 -8.47 -11.05 -3.43
CA LEU A 34 -7.40 -10.08 -3.56
C LEU A 34 -7.94 -8.82 -4.22
N MET A 35 -7.71 -7.67 -3.59
CA MET A 35 -8.05 -6.37 -4.13
C MET A 35 -6.78 -5.59 -4.44
N LEU A 36 -6.52 -5.34 -5.71
CA LEU A 36 -5.34 -4.62 -6.17
C LEU A 36 -5.66 -3.21 -6.64
N GLU A 37 -4.72 -2.32 -6.41
CA GLU A 37 -4.70 -1.01 -7.03
C GLU A 37 -4.50 -1.14 -8.54
N LEU A 38 -5.39 -0.53 -9.33
CA LEU A 38 -5.37 -0.60 -10.77
C LEU A 38 -4.66 0.64 -11.38
N ALA A 39 -3.41 0.85 -10.98
CA ALA A 39 -2.65 2.05 -11.38
C ALA A 39 -2.53 2.21 -12.91
N VAL A 40 -2.45 1.09 -13.64
CA VAL A 40 -2.36 1.09 -15.11
C VAL A 40 -3.62 1.67 -15.79
N GLU A 41 -4.76 1.64 -15.11
CA GLU A 41 -6.02 2.20 -15.63
C GLU A 41 -6.09 3.73 -15.51
N ASN A 42 -5.17 4.36 -14.78
CA ASN A 42 -5.15 5.81 -14.64
C ASN A 42 -4.57 6.48 -15.89
N PRO A 43 -5.42 7.15 -16.73
CA PRO A 43 -4.98 7.71 -18.00
C PRO A 43 -4.06 8.94 -17.83
N PHE A 44 -4.02 9.52 -16.63
CA PHE A 44 -3.18 10.68 -16.32
C PHE A 44 -1.79 10.29 -15.84
N LEU A 45 -1.60 9.06 -15.36
CA LEU A 45 -0.39 8.62 -14.70
C LEU A 45 0.89 8.75 -15.57
N PRO A 46 0.89 8.41 -16.87
CA PRO A 46 2.06 8.62 -17.71
C PRO A 46 2.49 10.09 -17.77
N ARG A 47 1.53 11.00 -18.00
CA ARG A 47 1.81 12.45 -18.04
C ARG A 47 2.18 13.01 -16.68
N PHE A 48 1.65 12.43 -15.59
CA PHE A 48 1.96 12.87 -14.24
C PHE A 48 3.45 12.72 -13.92
N TYR A 49 4.09 11.65 -14.31
CA TYR A 49 5.53 11.48 -14.05
C TYR A 49 6.41 12.34 -14.95
N GLU A 50 5.90 12.77 -16.13
CA GLU A 50 6.62 13.70 -17.02
C GLU A 50 6.47 15.16 -16.58
N ASP A 51 5.26 15.60 -16.28
CA ASP A 51 4.91 16.94 -15.78
C ASP A 51 3.84 16.86 -14.69
N PRO A 52 4.28 16.65 -13.43
CA PRO A 52 3.36 16.52 -12.29
C PRO A 52 2.41 17.71 -12.13
N LYS A 53 2.89 18.94 -12.35
CA LYS A 53 2.08 20.16 -12.13
C LYS A 53 0.89 20.26 -13.08
N ALA A 54 1.00 19.75 -14.29
CA ALA A 54 -0.07 19.85 -15.28
C ALA A 54 -1.27 18.94 -14.99
N VAL A 55 -1.05 17.82 -14.27
CA VAL A 55 -2.08 16.77 -14.12
C VAL A 55 -2.12 16.16 -12.72
N ALA A 56 -1.56 16.80 -11.69
CA ALA A 56 -1.53 16.25 -10.33
C ALA A 56 -2.95 16.01 -9.80
N LEU A 57 -3.79 17.02 -9.78
CA LEU A 57 -5.15 16.92 -9.26
C LEU A 57 -6.01 15.86 -10.01
N PRO A 58 -6.11 15.84 -11.35
CA PRO A 58 -6.87 14.79 -12.03
C PRO A 58 -6.29 13.38 -11.79
N THR A 59 -4.97 13.24 -11.64
CA THR A 59 -4.35 11.95 -11.29
C THR A 59 -4.79 11.48 -9.90
N GLN A 60 -4.75 12.35 -8.90
CA GLN A 60 -5.15 12.02 -7.52
C GLN A 60 -6.66 11.75 -7.43
N LEU A 61 -7.49 12.55 -8.08
CA LEU A 61 -8.94 12.31 -8.10
C LEU A 61 -9.31 11.00 -8.78
N PHE A 62 -8.62 10.61 -9.86
CA PHE A 62 -8.86 9.32 -10.50
C PHE A 62 -8.60 8.16 -9.54
N PHE A 63 -7.46 8.16 -8.84
CA PHE A 63 -7.16 7.15 -7.84
C PHE A 63 -8.17 7.13 -6.70
N LEU A 64 -8.56 8.29 -6.19
CA LEU A 64 -9.55 8.40 -5.13
C LEU A 64 -10.89 7.77 -5.55
N PHE A 65 -11.43 8.14 -6.72
CA PHE A 65 -12.68 7.56 -7.25
C PHE A 65 -12.59 6.06 -7.46
N GLN A 66 -11.47 5.57 -8.01
CA GLN A 66 -11.25 4.16 -8.25
C GLN A 66 -11.24 3.36 -6.93
N ARG A 67 -10.49 3.81 -5.94
CA ARG A 67 -10.42 3.17 -4.61
C ARG A 67 -11.74 3.25 -3.86
N ALA A 68 -12.43 4.40 -3.89
CA ALA A 68 -13.75 4.55 -3.27
C ALA A 68 -14.75 3.55 -3.85
N LYS A 69 -14.78 3.39 -5.17
CA LYS A 69 -15.63 2.40 -5.85
C LYS A 69 -15.27 0.96 -5.47
N GLN A 70 -13.99 0.63 -5.36
CA GLN A 70 -13.53 -0.69 -4.93
C GLN A 70 -13.99 -0.98 -3.48
N ILE A 71 -13.83 -0.02 -2.57
CA ILE A 71 -14.26 -0.16 -1.17
C ILE A 71 -15.79 -0.29 -1.06
N GLU A 72 -16.55 0.48 -1.83
CA GLU A 72 -18.00 0.35 -1.87
C GLU A 72 -18.44 -1.06 -2.31
N SER A 73 -17.75 -1.63 -3.30
CA SER A 73 -18.05 -2.99 -3.77
C SER A 73 -17.82 -4.06 -2.69
N LEU A 74 -16.91 -3.81 -1.74
CA LEU A 74 -16.67 -4.67 -0.59
C LEU A 74 -17.86 -4.69 0.37
N ARG A 75 -18.43 -3.53 0.65
CA ARG A 75 -19.58 -3.40 1.55
C ARG A 75 -20.80 -4.18 1.07
N GLN A 76 -21.02 -4.24 -0.24
CA GLN A 76 -22.14 -4.95 -0.82
C GLN A 76 -22.02 -6.48 -0.73
N LYS A 77 -20.77 -7.01 -0.64
CA LYS A 77 -20.49 -8.45 -0.52
C LYS A 77 -20.54 -9.00 0.91
N ASP A 78 -20.80 -8.17 1.90
CA ASP A 78 -20.44 -8.33 3.31
C ASP A 78 -21.26 -9.33 4.14
N MET A 79 -22.18 -10.10 3.57
CA MET A 79 -22.99 -11.05 4.36
C MET A 79 -22.34 -12.40 4.64
N PHE A 80 -21.21 -12.77 3.96
CA PHE A 80 -20.49 -14.03 4.18
C PHE A 80 -18.98 -13.81 3.89
N ARG A 81 -18.26 -13.16 4.81
CA ARG A 81 -16.86 -12.74 4.59
C ARG A 81 -15.87 -13.88 4.40
N PRO A 82 -15.23 -14.02 3.23
CA PRO A 82 -13.87 -14.53 3.19
C PRO A 82 -12.90 -13.42 3.68
N ILE A 83 -11.79 -13.81 4.30
CA ILE A 83 -10.62 -12.94 4.53
C ILE A 83 -10.32 -12.18 3.24
N GLN A 84 -9.89 -10.92 3.34
CA GLN A 84 -9.56 -10.11 2.19
C GLN A 84 -8.16 -9.52 2.32
N VAL A 85 -7.43 -9.51 1.23
CA VAL A 85 -6.13 -8.86 1.15
C VAL A 85 -6.17 -7.75 0.11
N SER A 86 -5.68 -6.55 0.47
CA SER A 86 -5.54 -5.41 -0.42
C SER A 86 -4.08 -4.94 -0.48
N ASP A 87 -3.65 -4.38 -1.62
CA ASP A 87 -2.36 -3.71 -1.75
C ASP A 87 -2.46 -2.18 -1.73
N PHE A 88 -3.55 -1.66 -1.17
CA PHE A 88 -3.72 -0.24 -0.90
C PHE A 88 -4.59 0.02 0.34
N LEU A 89 -4.31 1.13 1.01
CA LEU A 89 -5.08 1.74 2.09
C LEU A 89 -5.73 3.02 1.55
N ILE A 90 -7.00 3.28 1.87
CA ILE A 90 -7.67 4.49 1.35
C ILE A 90 -6.99 5.78 1.85
N GLU A 91 -6.52 5.77 3.09
CA GLU A 91 -5.89 6.92 3.73
C GLU A 91 -4.58 7.34 3.04
N LYS A 92 -3.94 6.43 2.28
CA LYS A 92 -2.74 6.80 1.50
C LYS A 92 -3.02 7.86 0.43
N ASP A 93 -4.28 7.99 -0.01
CA ASP A 93 -4.65 9.02 -0.96
C ASP A 93 -4.30 10.42 -0.45
N LYS A 94 -4.57 10.70 0.84
CA LYS A 94 -4.21 11.98 1.47
C LYS A 94 -2.69 12.20 1.49
N LEU A 95 -1.92 11.13 1.72
CA LEU A 95 -0.46 11.18 1.70
C LEU A 95 0.05 11.58 0.32
N PHE A 96 -0.41 10.92 -0.74
CA PHE A 96 0.00 11.27 -2.11
C PHE A 96 -0.49 12.65 -2.51
N ALA A 97 -1.72 13.03 -2.14
CA ALA A 97 -2.26 14.35 -2.39
C ALA A 97 -1.39 15.45 -1.75
N SER A 98 -0.99 15.29 -0.48
CA SER A 98 -0.15 16.27 0.23
C SER A 98 1.26 16.44 -0.37
N VAL A 99 1.79 15.41 -1.05
CA VAL A 99 3.09 15.49 -1.72
C VAL A 99 3.01 16.12 -3.11
N ASN A 100 1.87 15.93 -3.80
CA ASN A 100 1.75 16.19 -5.22
C ASN A 100 0.94 17.44 -5.58
N LEU A 101 0.00 17.87 -4.72
CA LEU A 101 -0.92 18.99 -4.96
C LEU A 101 -0.39 20.27 -4.33
N ASP A 102 -0.73 21.41 -4.96
CA ASP A 102 -0.56 22.70 -4.32
C ASP A 102 -1.68 22.94 -3.28
N ASP A 103 -1.62 24.07 -2.56
CA ASP A 103 -2.53 24.35 -1.45
C ASP A 103 -3.99 24.47 -1.89
N ASP A 104 -4.26 25.08 -3.06
CA ASP A 104 -5.61 25.25 -3.60
C ASP A 104 -6.18 23.92 -4.10
N GLU A 105 -5.37 23.16 -4.84
CA GLU A 105 -5.71 21.80 -5.30
C GLU A 105 -5.94 20.85 -4.13
N LEU A 106 -5.10 20.91 -3.10
CA LEU A 106 -5.20 20.08 -1.89
C LEU A 106 -6.48 20.39 -1.12
N THR A 107 -6.85 21.67 -1.01
CA THR A 107 -8.11 22.10 -0.39
C THR A 107 -9.32 21.51 -1.14
N LEU A 108 -9.34 21.60 -2.46
CA LEU A 108 -10.41 21.02 -3.27
C LEU A 108 -10.44 19.49 -3.16
N TYR A 109 -9.26 18.85 -3.19
CA TYR A 109 -9.14 17.41 -3.04
C TYR A 109 -9.72 16.92 -1.71
N HIS A 110 -9.44 17.60 -0.59
CA HIS A 110 -10.00 17.23 0.72
C HIS A 110 -11.51 17.29 0.77
N GLN A 111 -12.14 18.30 0.15
CA GLN A 111 -13.60 18.39 0.07
C GLN A 111 -14.22 17.20 -0.69
N VAL A 112 -13.55 16.71 -1.75
CA VAL A 112 -14.00 15.52 -2.50
C VAL A 112 -13.77 14.25 -1.67
N TYR A 113 -12.59 14.12 -1.05
CA TYR A 113 -12.22 12.97 -0.22
C TYR A 113 -13.24 12.71 0.89
N GLU A 114 -13.61 13.75 1.64
CA GLU A 114 -14.54 13.63 2.76
C GLU A 114 -15.93 13.12 2.34
N LYS A 115 -16.37 13.46 1.12
CA LYS A 115 -17.66 13.00 0.60
C LYS A 115 -17.64 11.55 0.12
N LEU A 116 -16.49 11.05 -0.31
CA LEU A 116 -16.37 9.73 -0.93
C LEU A 116 -15.99 8.62 0.05
N THR A 117 -15.34 8.95 1.18
CA THR A 117 -14.67 7.95 2.02
C THR A 117 -15.27 7.79 3.41
N ILE A 118 -16.42 8.40 3.68
CA ILE A 118 -17.07 8.46 5.00
C ILE A 118 -17.25 7.09 5.67
N ASP A 119 -17.37 6.01 4.89
CA ASP A 119 -17.67 4.67 5.38
C ASP A 119 -16.62 3.61 5.02
N ALA A 120 -15.36 4.00 4.83
CA ALA A 120 -14.30 3.02 4.57
C ALA A 120 -14.06 2.13 5.80
N TYR A 121 -13.99 0.81 5.58
CA TYR A 121 -13.65 -0.13 6.64
C TYR A 121 -12.19 0.00 7.07
N SER A 122 -11.96 0.03 8.38
CA SER A 122 -10.60 -0.09 8.90
C SER A 122 -10.12 -1.53 8.78
N PRO A 123 -8.89 -1.78 8.30
CA PRO A 123 -8.33 -3.12 8.25
C PRO A 123 -8.08 -3.69 9.65
N ASP A 124 -8.14 -5.03 9.77
CA ASP A 124 -7.77 -5.73 11.01
C ASP A 124 -6.25 -5.79 11.19
N LEU A 125 -5.50 -5.63 10.09
CA LEU A 125 -4.04 -5.55 10.08
C LEU A 125 -3.56 -4.73 8.89
N VAL A 126 -2.65 -3.78 9.15
CA VAL A 126 -1.86 -3.12 8.12
C VAL A 126 -0.43 -3.63 8.16
N ILE A 127 0.09 -4.06 7.02
CA ILE A 127 1.49 -4.46 6.82
C ILE A 127 2.19 -3.34 6.04
N TYR A 128 3.01 -2.58 6.74
CA TYR A 128 3.79 -1.51 6.13
C TYR A 128 5.17 -2.00 5.72
N LEU A 129 5.42 -2.04 4.42
CA LEU A 129 6.69 -2.45 3.83
C LEU A 129 7.65 -1.26 3.72
N GLN A 130 8.90 -1.47 4.13
CA GLN A 130 9.98 -0.48 4.03
C GLN A 130 11.19 -1.08 3.30
N ALA A 131 11.88 -0.23 2.54
CA ALA A 131 13.20 -0.50 1.97
C ALA A 131 13.95 0.81 1.72
N PRO A 132 15.29 0.81 1.63
CA PRO A 132 16.07 1.96 1.19
C PRO A 132 15.67 2.45 -0.20
N ILE A 133 15.87 3.74 -0.47
CA ILE A 133 15.49 4.34 -1.77
C ILE A 133 16.22 3.66 -2.93
N GLU A 134 17.48 3.30 -2.74
CA GLU A 134 18.31 2.59 -3.73
C GLU A 134 17.68 1.24 -4.10
N THR A 135 17.19 0.51 -3.13
CA THR A 135 16.49 -0.77 -3.34
C THR A 135 15.16 -0.56 -4.08
N LEU A 136 14.41 0.49 -3.72
CA LEU A 136 13.16 0.83 -4.42
C LEU A 136 13.42 1.21 -5.88
N MET A 137 14.39 2.07 -6.16
CA MET A 137 14.78 2.49 -7.52
C MET A 137 15.16 1.27 -8.37
N LYS A 138 16.01 0.39 -7.86
CA LYS A 138 16.41 -0.85 -8.53
C LYS A 138 15.20 -1.74 -8.86
N ARG A 139 14.24 -1.88 -7.93
CA ARG A 139 13.04 -2.69 -8.16
C ARG A 139 12.09 -2.08 -9.18
N ILE A 140 11.96 -0.74 -9.21
CA ILE A 140 11.18 0.00 -10.22
C ILE A 140 11.79 -0.22 -11.60
N GLU A 141 13.11 -0.08 -11.74
CA GLU A 141 13.83 -0.31 -12.99
C GLU A 141 13.65 -1.76 -13.48
N LEU A 142 13.81 -2.75 -12.59
CA LEU A 142 13.63 -4.17 -12.93
C LEU A 142 12.20 -4.52 -13.35
N ARG A 143 11.19 -3.84 -12.80
CA ARG A 143 9.78 -3.99 -13.18
C ARG A 143 9.49 -3.47 -14.57
N GLY A 144 10.17 -2.41 -15.01
CA GLY A 144 10.25 -1.95 -16.38
C GLY A 144 8.98 -1.34 -16.96
N TYR A 145 8.10 -0.77 -16.15
CA TYR A 145 6.95 -0.01 -16.67
C TYR A 145 7.40 1.30 -17.30
N ASP A 146 6.97 1.57 -18.55
CA ASP A 146 7.42 2.75 -19.29
C ASP A 146 7.10 4.07 -18.58
N TYR A 147 5.92 4.19 -17.98
CA TYR A 147 5.50 5.39 -17.25
C TYR A 147 6.30 5.62 -15.95
N GLU A 148 6.96 4.59 -15.41
CA GLU A 148 7.76 4.70 -14.19
C GLU A 148 9.20 5.15 -14.45
N LYS A 149 9.67 5.16 -15.70
CA LYS A 149 11.03 5.61 -16.07
C LYS A 149 11.31 7.05 -15.67
N ALA A 150 10.28 7.89 -15.57
CA ALA A 150 10.40 9.28 -15.13
C ALA A 150 10.42 9.46 -13.60
N ILE A 151 10.21 8.39 -12.81
CA ILE A 151 10.33 8.45 -11.35
C ILE A 151 11.80 8.68 -11.00
N ASN A 152 12.06 9.80 -10.34
CA ASN A 152 13.42 10.14 -9.89
C ASN A 152 13.58 9.91 -8.38
N TYR A 153 14.85 9.87 -7.94
CA TYR A 153 15.23 9.66 -6.55
C TYR A 153 14.55 10.64 -5.59
N ASN A 154 14.51 11.94 -5.93
CA ASN A 154 13.95 12.96 -5.03
C ASN A 154 12.45 12.80 -4.83
N TYR A 155 11.71 12.47 -5.88
CA TYR A 155 10.28 12.18 -5.78
C TYR A 155 10.01 10.95 -4.90
N LEU A 156 10.74 9.86 -5.18
CA LEU A 156 10.59 8.63 -4.42
C LEU A 156 10.96 8.81 -2.94
N LYS A 157 11.99 9.64 -2.67
CA LYS A 157 12.36 10.01 -1.30
C LYS A 157 11.23 10.77 -0.60
N LYS A 158 10.63 11.78 -1.24
CA LYS A 158 9.50 12.53 -0.68
C LYS A 158 8.33 11.60 -0.32
N ILE A 159 7.99 10.68 -1.21
CA ILE A 159 6.94 9.69 -0.96
C ILE A 159 7.31 8.77 0.20
N SER A 160 8.54 8.27 0.26
CA SER A 160 9.01 7.42 1.36
C SER A 160 8.99 8.14 2.70
N ASP A 161 9.45 9.40 2.75
CA ASP A 161 9.42 10.23 3.96
C ASP A 161 7.96 10.44 4.43
N ALA A 162 7.05 10.75 3.50
CA ALA A 162 5.61 10.89 3.81
C ALA A 162 4.97 9.59 4.34
N TYR A 163 5.38 8.43 3.84
CA TYR A 163 4.95 7.14 4.41
C TYR A 163 5.47 6.93 5.84
N ILE A 164 6.72 7.31 6.13
CA ILE A 164 7.29 7.23 7.48
C ILE A 164 6.48 8.11 8.44
N ASP A 165 6.22 9.36 8.08
CA ASP A 165 5.45 10.32 8.89
C ASP A 165 4.01 9.84 9.12
N PHE A 166 3.36 9.34 8.07
CA PHE A 166 2.01 8.79 8.16
C PHE A 166 1.94 7.61 9.13
N PHE A 167 2.81 6.62 8.95
CA PHE A 167 2.80 5.43 9.80
C PHE A 167 3.38 5.66 11.19
N TYR A 168 4.17 6.73 11.39
CA TYR A 168 4.63 7.11 12.72
C TYR A 168 3.46 7.44 13.65
N SER A 169 2.44 8.11 13.15
CA SER A 169 1.24 8.51 13.90
C SER A 169 0.05 7.54 13.74
N TYR A 170 0.16 6.50 12.92
CA TYR A 170 -0.94 5.58 12.61
C TYR A 170 -1.31 4.70 13.81
N THR A 171 -2.60 4.76 14.22
CA THR A 171 -3.15 3.99 15.35
C THR A 171 -4.50 3.35 15.07
N THR A 172 -5.02 3.51 13.86
CA THR A 172 -6.38 3.04 13.49
C THR A 172 -6.49 1.52 13.54
N SER A 173 -5.42 0.80 13.16
CA SER A 173 -5.39 -0.65 13.11
C SER A 173 -4.05 -1.18 13.64
N PRO A 174 -3.95 -2.45 14.04
CA PRO A 174 -2.67 -3.11 14.27
C PRO A 174 -1.74 -2.92 13.09
N LEU A 175 -0.48 -2.57 13.36
CA LEU A 175 0.52 -2.24 12.34
C LEU A 175 1.72 -3.17 12.45
N LEU A 176 2.02 -3.88 11.36
CA LEU A 176 3.24 -4.67 11.21
C LEU A 176 4.19 -3.98 10.23
N ILE A 177 5.32 -3.49 10.70
CA ILE A 177 6.35 -2.86 9.89
C ILE A 177 7.34 -3.95 9.46
N VAL A 178 7.53 -4.10 8.15
CA VAL A 178 8.37 -5.14 7.55
C VAL A 178 9.49 -4.50 6.74
N ASN A 179 10.73 -4.75 7.15
CA ASN A 179 11.89 -4.42 6.33
C ASN A 179 12.02 -5.43 5.18
N THR A 180 12.05 -4.92 3.94
CA THR A 180 12.15 -5.75 2.73
C THR A 180 13.45 -5.54 1.96
N ASP A 181 14.47 -4.92 2.56
CA ASP A 181 15.75 -4.68 1.87
C ASP A 181 16.39 -6.01 1.44
N ASP A 182 16.60 -6.89 2.40
CA ASP A 182 17.18 -8.23 2.20
C ASP A 182 16.11 -9.32 2.08
N PHE A 183 14.83 -8.95 1.91
CA PHE A 183 13.72 -9.89 1.81
C PHE A 183 13.14 -9.92 0.39
N ASP A 184 13.52 -10.92 -0.40
CA ASP A 184 12.85 -11.18 -1.69
C ASP A 184 11.47 -11.77 -1.46
N LEU A 185 10.47 -10.87 -1.43
CA LEU A 185 9.05 -11.24 -1.24
C LEU A 185 8.52 -12.23 -2.28
N SER A 186 9.21 -12.43 -3.41
CA SER A 186 8.77 -13.33 -4.47
C SER A 186 9.31 -14.75 -4.34
N LYS A 187 10.50 -14.95 -3.72
CA LYS A 187 11.25 -16.20 -3.74
C LYS A 187 11.61 -16.75 -2.37
N ASP A 188 11.74 -15.89 -1.36
CA ASP A 188 12.19 -16.30 -0.03
C ASP A 188 11.04 -16.97 0.75
N GLU A 189 10.94 -18.29 0.60
CA GLU A 189 9.93 -19.09 1.28
C GLU A 189 10.15 -19.16 2.80
N LYS A 190 11.39 -19.15 3.24
CA LYS A 190 11.72 -19.28 4.68
C LYS A 190 11.23 -18.05 5.44
N ASN A 191 11.66 -16.85 5.02
CA ASN A 191 11.23 -15.60 5.65
C ASN A 191 9.72 -15.34 5.45
N TYR A 192 9.15 -15.76 4.32
CA TYR A 192 7.71 -15.67 4.11
C TYR A 192 6.91 -16.52 5.11
N ASN A 193 7.34 -17.76 5.36
CA ASN A 193 6.67 -18.62 6.34
C ASN A 193 6.79 -18.06 7.78
N LEU A 194 7.94 -17.50 8.13
CA LEU A 194 8.11 -16.79 9.41
C LEU A 194 7.18 -15.57 9.51
N LEU A 195 7.02 -14.82 8.43
CA LEU A 195 6.08 -13.69 8.37
C LEU A 195 4.62 -14.16 8.59
N LEU A 196 4.20 -15.25 7.94
CA LEU A 196 2.86 -15.83 8.13
C LEU A 196 2.62 -16.27 9.57
N GLU A 197 3.60 -16.93 10.20
CA GLU A 197 3.51 -17.30 11.61
C GLU A 197 3.40 -16.07 12.52
N HIS A 198 4.14 -15.02 12.19
CA HIS A 198 4.11 -13.77 12.93
C HIS A 198 2.73 -13.12 12.83
N ILE A 199 2.18 -12.98 11.62
CA ILE A 199 0.81 -12.45 11.37
C ILE A 199 -0.23 -13.21 12.20
N GLY A 200 -0.14 -14.54 12.27
CA GLY A 200 -1.10 -15.37 13.01
C GLY A 200 -1.05 -15.22 14.54
N ARG A 201 -0.10 -14.44 15.09
CA ARG A 201 0.14 -14.26 16.53
C ARG A 201 0.08 -12.80 16.98
N LEU A 202 -0.11 -11.87 16.06
CA LEU A 202 -0.03 -10.44 16.36
C LEU A 202 -1.14 -9.99 17.33
N PRO A 203 -0.78 -9.39 18.48
CA PRO A 203 -1.72 -8.62 19.28
C PRO A 203 -2.01 -7.26 18.64
N SER A 204 -2.87 -6.46 19.27
CA SER A 204 -3.04 -5.05 18.89
C SER A 204 -1.74 -4.25 19.05
N GLY A 205 -1.63 -3.12 18.34
CA GLY A 205 -0.49 -2.20 18.44
C GLY A 205 0.48 -2.30 17.28
N ARG A 206 1.72 -1.86 17.52
CA ARG A 206 2.77 -1.77 16.51
C ARG A 206 3.81 -2.87 16.71
N HIS A 207 4.14 -3.54 15.63
CA HIS A 207 5.09 -4.65 15.60
C HIS A 207 6.09 -4.48 14.46
N TYR A 208 7.24 -5.14 14.58
CA TYR A 208 8.32 -5.10 13.60
C TYR A 208 8.71 -6.52 13.20
N PHE A 209 8.93 -6.69 11.90
CA PHE A 209 9.47 -7.92 11.34
C PHE A 209 10.70 -7.58 10.49
N ASN A 210 11.86 -7.99 10.97
CA ASN A 210 13.10 -7.94 10.22
C ASN A 210 13.47 -9.38 9.84
N PRO A 211 13.50 -9.72 8.55
CA PRO A 211 13.96 -11.03 8.11
C PRO A 211 15.40 -11.23 8.58
N ILE A 212 15.70 -12.42 9.09
CA ILE A 212 17.05 -12.77 9.51
C ILE A 212 17.85 -13.03 8.22
N ALA A 213 18.89 -12.26 7.98
CA ALA A 213 19.90 -12.62 7.00
C ALA A 213 20.44 -14.00 7.40
N VAL A 214 20.19 -15.00 6.59
CA VAL A 214 20.77 -16.32 6.80
C VAL A 214 22.20 -16.21 6.28
N GLU A 215 23.17 -16.12 7.19
CA GLU A 215 24.55 -16.41 6.83
C GLU A 215 24.57 -17.82 6.23
N LEU A 216 24.95 -17.89 4.95
CA LEU A 216 25.18 -19.13 4.21
C LEU A 216 26.53 -19.72 4.60
#